data_a2d76f041ae91aed4644e4b6fcced90e
#
_entry.id   a2d76f041ae91aed4644e4b6fcced90e
#
_cell.length_a   1.000
_cell.length_b   1.000
_cell.length_c   1.000
_cell.angle_alpha   90.00
_cell.angle_beta   90.00
_cell.angle_gamma   90.00
#
_symmetry.space_group_name_H-M   'P 1'
#
loop_
_entity.id
_entity.type
_entity.pdbx_description
1 polymer ?
#
loop_
_entity_poly.entity_id
_entity_poly.type
_entity_poly.pdbx_seq_one_letter_code
_entity_poly.pdbx_strand_id
1 'polypeptide(L)'
;MGEGGVRSASSGPVDVCLELPGGTFRAQIAVPEGPLCLAELVPIARELCDRVVEFVQAGLGRAGQDAPRGPGGSGCGRSMVPLSPPETFRLLEELQSLPALRRDRTFAAFRIAADRLRHAAARSMAEGAGPGNTPGRDAPPPEAERWYAMLELECPFLAEGPCGQGVHRPLACRCRWALSALARQAAAPVRFVQALCRLTAELSGTEPRAILLPLAPLWASAQPALARRTWPARTLLRRLADILADESRRSASVPARRADAA
;
A
#
# COMPACT_ATOMS: atom_id res chain seq x y z
N MET A 1 46.94 -16.97 -20.26
CA MET A 1 46.33 -15.89 -19.49
C MET A 1 44.98 -15.60 -20.17
N GLY A 2 43.92 -16.14 -19.63
CA GLY A 2 42.56 -15.99 -20.19
C GLY A 2 41.81 -14.99 -19.28
N GLU A 3 41.59 -13.80 -19.79
CA GLU A 3 40.73 -12.82 -19.15
C GLU A 3 39.27 -13.31 -19.24
N GLY A 4 38.77 -13.86 -18.16
CA GLY A 4 37.36 -14.16 -17.99
C GLY A 4 36.57 -12.86 -17.86
N GLY A 5 36.12 -12.33 -18.99
CA GLY A 5 35.18 -11.20 -19.02
C GLY A 5 33.93 -11.53 -18.24
N VAL A 6 33.78 -10.92 -17.08
CA VAL A 6 32.51 -10.89 -16.33
C VAL A 6 31.49 -10.21 -17.23
N ARG A 7 30.61 -11.02 -17.82
CA ARG A 7 29.46 -10.51 -18.58
C ARG A 7 28.63 -9.66 -17.61
N SER A 8 28.70 -8.34 -17.79
CA SER A 8 27.79 -7.40 -17.16
C SER A 8 26.35 -7.86 -17.42
N ALA A 9 25.65 -8.27 -16.36
CA ALA A 9 24.28 -8.75 -16.47
C ALA A 9 23.43 -7.61 -17.07
N SER A 10 22.80 -7.90 -18.21
CA SER A 10 22.01 -6.99 -19.04
C SER A 10 21.15 -6.03 -18.22
N SER A 11 21.38 -4.72 -18.44
CA SER A 11 20.70 -3.58 -17.80
C SER A 11 19.28 -3.30 -18.33
N GLY A 12 18.60 -4.30 -18.88
CA GLY A 12 17.24 -4.15 -19.41
C GLY A 12 16.18 -3.95 -18.32
N PRO A 13 14.97 -3.45 -18.66
CA PRO A 13 13.87 -3.25 -17.73
C PRO A 13 13.38 -4.59 -17.13
N VAL A 14 12.59 -4.51 -16.08
CA VAL A 14 11.84 -5.64 -15.51
C VAL A 14 10.43 -5.61 -16.05
N ASP A 15 10.00 -6.72 -16.66
CA ASP A 15 8.64 -6.87 -17.17
C ASP A 15 7.66 -7.17 -16.02
N VAL A 16 6.49 -6.54 -16.06
CA VAL A 16 5.36 -6.79 -15.17
C VAL A 16 4.17 -7.22 -16.01
N CYS A 17 3.59 -8.36 -15.65
CA CYS A 17 2.41 -8.90 -16.31
C CYS A 17 1.38 -9.29 -15.27
N LEU A 18 0.20 -8.63 -15.27
CA LEU A 18 -0.85 -8.80 -14.28
C LEU A 18 -2.17 -9.18 -14.96
N GLU A 19 -2.86 -10.17 -14.39
CA GLU A 19 -4.21 -10.51 -14.81
C GLU A 19 -5.22 -9.63 -14.04
N LEU A 20 -5.94 -8.77 -14.76
CA LEU A 20 -6.84 -7.78 -14.19
C LEU A 20 -8.26 -7.92 -14.76
N PRO A 21 -9.29 -7.41 -14.08
CA PRO A 21 -10.58 -7.20 -14.70
C PRO A 21 -10.43 -6.34 -15.97
N GLY A 22 -10.82 -6.89 -17.11
CA GLY A 22 -10.70 -6.21 -18.40
C GLY A 22 -9.50 -6.67 -19.25
N GLY A 23 -8.66 -7.59 -18.76
CA GLY A 23 -7.58 -8.21 -19.53
C GLY A 23 -6.21 -8.20 -18.87
N THR A 24 -5.19 -8.59 -19.64
CA THR A 24 -3.81 -8.64 -19.18
C THR A 24 -3.14 -7.27 -19.26
N PHE A 25 -2.74 -6.74 -18.13
CA PHE A 25 -1.92 -5.52 -18.04
C PHE A 25 -0.44 -5.86 -18.20
N ARG A 26 0.27 -5.12 -19.06
CA ARG A 26 1.71 -5.26 -19.28
C ARG A 26 2.41 -3.93 -19.07
N ALA A 27 3.53 -3.97 -18.35
CA ALA A 27 4.36 -2.81 -18.08
C ALA A 27 5.82 -3.19 -17.97
N GLN A 28 6.70 -2.22 -18.16
CA GLN A 28 8.12 -2.35 -17.90
C GLN A 28 8.55 -1.36 -16.82
N ILE A 29 9.37 -1.82 -15.90
CA ILE A 29 9.98 -1.02 -14.84
C ILE A 29 11.45 -0.82 -15.19
N ALA A 30 11.89 0.42 -15.33
CA ALA A 30 13.30 0.74 -15.43
C ALA A 30 14.02 0.32 -14.15
N VAL A 31 15.18 -0.34 -14.31
CA VAL A 31 15.99 -0.76 -13.17
C VAL A 31 16.95 0.38 -12.83
N PRO A 32 16.83 1.01 -11.66
CA PRO A 32 17.78 2.03 -11.22
C PRO A 32 19.20 1.47 -11.10
N GLU A 33 20.18 2.32 -11.24
CA GLU A 33 21.57 1.95 -11.00
C GLU A 33 21.84 1.75 -9.50
N GLY A 34 22.61 0.72 -9.15
CA GLY A 34 22.98 0.42 -7.77
C GLY A 34 21.92 -0.35 -6.97
N PRO A 35 22.17 -0.51 -5.66
CA PRO A 35 21.25 -1.16 -4.74
C PRO A 35 20.14 -0.19 -4.32
N LEU A 36 18.95 -0.74 -3.98
CA LEU A 36 17.81 0.01 -3.47
C LEU A 36 17.51 -0.36 -2.02
N CYS A 37 17.10 0.62 -1.22
CA CYS A 37 16.42 0.37 0.04
C CYS A 37 14.90 0.21 -0.16
N LEU A 38 14.19 -0.23 0.88
CA LEU A 38 12.74 -0.47 0.78
C LEU A 38 11.95 0.80 0.50
N ALA A 39 12.34 1.95 1.05
CA ALA A 39 11.66 3.22 0.81
C ALA A 39 11.70 3.66 -0.67
N GLU A 40 12.77 3.32 -1.38
CA GLU A 40 12.96 3.68 -2.79
C GLU A 40 12.09 2.85 -3.75
N LEU A 41 11.51 1.73 -3.29
CA LEU A 41 10.51 0.99 -4.06
C LEU A 41 9.17 1.72 -4.14
N VAL A 42 8.86 2.59 -3.19
CA VAL A 42 7.53 3.18 -3.06
C VAL A 42 7.15 4.07 -4.24
N PRO A 43 8.02 4.98 -4.74
CA PRO A 43 7.72 5.73 -5.96
C PRO A 43 7.41 4.83 -7.15
N ILE A 44 8.18 3.74 -7.33
CA ILE A 44 8.00 2.78 -8.42
C ILE A 44 6.64 2.05 -8.26
N ALA A 45 6.31 1.60 -7.03
CA ALA A 45 5.05 0.95 -6.75
C ALA A 45 3.85 1.90 -6.92
N ARG A 46 3.99 3.18 -6.57
CA ARG A 46 2.96 4.22 -6.78
C ARG A 46 2.70 4.44 -8.26
N GLU A 47 3.74 4.61 -9.07
CA GLU A 47 3.62 4.76 -10.52
C GLU A 47 2.94 3.55 -11.16
N LEU A 48 3.37 2.34 -10.79
CA LEU A 48 2.76 1.12 -11.29
C LEU A 48 1.29 1.00 -10.86
N CYS A 49 0.97 1.37 -9.63
CA CYS A 49 -0.39 1.41 -9.12
C CYS A 49 -1.28 2.37 -9.92
N ASP A 50 -0.79 3.58 -10.21
CA ASP A 50 -1.53 4.56 -10.98
C ASP A 50 -1.83 4.04 -12.41
N ARG A 51 -0.84 3.43 -13.07
CA ARG A 51 -1.01 2.81 -14.40
C ARG A 51 -2.00 1.63 -14.38
N VAL A 52 -2.00 0.82 -13.33
CA VAL A 52 -2.99 -0.25 -13.13
C VAL A 52 -4.38 0.32 -12.95
N VAL A 53 -4.51 1.38 -12.15
CA VAL A 53 -5.77 2.07 -11.93
C VAL A 53 -6.33 2.63 -13.24
N GLU A 54 -5.51 3.32 -14.03
CA GLU A 54 -5.88 3.85 -15.35
C GLU A 54 -6.34 2.74 -16.30
N PHE A 55 -5.62 1.62 -16.35
CA PHE A 55 -5.98 0.47 -17.18
C PHE A 55 -7.36 -0.09 -16.80
N VAL A 56 -7.61 -0.27 -15.51
CA VAL A 56 -8.90 -0.77 -15.01
C VAL A 56 -10.03 0.22 -15.27
N GLN A 57 -9.80 1.51 -15.05
CA GLN A 57 -10.80 2.55 -15.35
C GLN A 57 -11.14 2.63 -16.83
N ALA A 58 -10.14 2.51 -17.72
CA ALA A 58 -10.35 2.44 -19.16
C ALA A 58 -11.18 1.20 -19.57
N GLY A 59 -10.96 0.07 -18.89
CA GLY A 59 -11.77 -1.15 -19.05
C GLY A 59 -13.22 -0.94 -18.67
N LEU A 60 -13.48 -0.25 -17.55
CA LEU A 60 -14.83 0.06 -17.07
C LEU A 60 -15.57 1.06 -17.95
N GLY A 61 -14.90 2.11 -18.42
CA GLY A 61 -15.49 3.09 -19.35
C GLY A 61 -15.97 2.43 -20.65
N ARG A 62 -15.24 1.41 -21.14
CA ARG A 62 -15.68 0.59 -22.28
C ARG A 62 -16.90 -0.28 -21.98
N ALA A 63 -17.09 -0.67 -20.72
CA ALA A 63 -18.26 -1.42 -20.26
C ALA A 63 -19.46 -0.53 -19.90
N GLY A 64 -19.41 0.79 -20.16
CA GLY A 64 -20.50 1.73 -19.87
C GLY A 64 -20.73 2.00 -18.38
N GLN A 65 -19.73 1.69 -17.55
CA GLN A 65 -19.79 1.96 -16.10
C GLN A 65 -19.12 3.29 -15.78
N ASP A 66 -19.83 4.21 -15.14
CA ASP A 66 -19.26 5.48 -14.72
C ASP A 66 -18.21 5.27 -13.64
N ALA A 67 -16.96 5.63 -13.95
CA ALA A 67 -15.91 5.70 -12.95
C ALA A 67 -16.15 6.94 -12.06
N PRO A 68 -16.05 6.80 -10.73
CA PRO A 68 -16.19 7.96 -9.84
C PRO A 68 -15.10 8.98 -10.14
N ARG A 69 -15.51 10.19 -10.49
CA ARG A 69 -14.62 11.31 -10.82
C ARG A 69 -14.36 12.15 -9.56
N GLY A 70 -13.10 12.34 -9.23
CA GLY A 70 -12.62 13.44 -8.38
C GLY A 70 -12.02 13.05 -7.03
N PRO A 71 -10.95 13.75 -6.59
CA PRO A 71 -10.39 13.64 -5.25
C PRO A 71 -11.31 14.37 -4.26
N GLY A 72 -11.74 13.70 -3.21
CA GLY A 72 -12.39 14.40 -2.11
C GLY A 72 -13.76 13.88 -1.67
N GLY A 73 -14.08 12.61 -1.92
CA GLY A 73 -15.25 12.00 -1.26
C GLY A 73 -15.07 12.05 0.27
N SER A 74 -16.08 12.55 0.98
CA SER A 74 -16.13 12.74 2.44
C SER A 74 -15.89 11.47 3.27
N GLY A 75 -15.77 10.30 2.64
CA GLY A 75 -15.55 9.00 3.29
C GLY A 75 -14.09 8.59 3.51
N CYS A 76 -13.11 9.28 2.91
CA CYS A 76 -11.70 8.90 3.00
C CYS A 76 -11.10 9.12 4.40
N GLY A 77 -11.49 10.21 5.08
CA GLY A 77 -10.82 10.71 6.28
C GLY A 77 -10.94 9.83 7.53
N ARG A 78 -11.89 8.90 7.59
CA ARG A 78 -12.13 8.00 8.73
C ARG A 78 -11.94 6.54 8.41
N SER A 79 -11.36 6.25 7.26
CA SER A 79 -11.13 4.87 6.82
C SER A 79 -9.84 4.32 7.38
N MET A 80 -9.83 3.04 7.71
CA MET A 80 -8.61 2.31 8.03
C MET A 80 -7.69 2.26 6.80
N VAL A 81 -6.46 2.76 6.96
CA VAL A 81 -5.46 2.80 5.88
C VAL A 81 -4.28 1.92 6.29
N PRO A 82 -4.18 0.71 5.74
CA PRO A 82 -2.99 -0.14 5.91
C PRO A 82 -1.85 0.38 5.03
N LEU A 83 -0.65 0.35 5.56
CA LEU A 83 0.62 0.63 4.87
C LEU A 83 1.52 -0.59 4.91
N SER A 84 2.29 -0.78 3.86
CA SER A 84 3.40 -1.72 3.87
C SER A 84 4.61 -1.15 4.62
N PRO A 85 5.55 -1.98 5.11
CA PRO A 85 6.80 -1.50 5.70
C PRO A 85 7.57 -0.51 4.81
N PRO A 86 7.76 -0.75 3.50
CA PRO A 86 8.36 0.25 2.60
C PRO A 86 7.65 1.59 2.63
N GLU A 87 6.31 1.60 2.61
CA GLU A 87 5.53 2.85 2.66
C GLU A 87 5.71 3.59 3.98
N THR A 88 5.88 2.88 5.12
CA THR A 88 6.11 3.55 6.41
C THR A 88 7.46 4.23 6.46
N PHE A 89 8.51 3.63 5.88
CA PHE A 89 9.82 4.27 5.77
C PHE A 89 9.78 5.50 4.88
N ARG A 90 9.17 5.36 3.69
CA ARG A 90 9.01 6.48 2.76
C ARG A 90 8.20 7.60 3.35
N LEU A 91 7.10 7.28 4.04
CA LEU A 91 6.27 8.25 4.74
C LEU A 91 7.08 9.03 5.79
N LEU A 92 7.90 8.35 6.60
CA LEU A 92 8.74 9.01 7.60
C LEU A 92 9.72 10.01 6.95
N GLU A 93 10.37 9.63 5.85
CA GLU A 93 11.25 10.52 5.07
C GLU A 93 10.48 11.73 4.54
N GLU A 94 9.32 11.51 3.93
CA GLU A 94 8.45 12.56 3.40
C GLU A 94 7.99 13.52 4.49
N LEU A 95 7.61 13.02 5.67
CA LEU A 95 7.25 13.84 6.82
C LEU A 95 8.44 14.66 7.35
N GLN A 96 9.62 14.07 7.41
CA GLN A 96 10.84 14.75 7.84
C GLN A 96 11.26 15.87 6.89
N SER A 97 10.96 15.74 5.61
CA SER A 97 11.26 16.75 4.58
C SER A 97 10.29 17.94 4.56
N LEU A 98 9.19 17.89 5.31
CA LEU A 98 8.23 19.00 5.41
C LEU A 98 8.86 20.22 6.07
N PRO A 99 8.42 21.46 5.73
CA PRO A 99 8.76 22.68 6.48
C PRO A 99 8.45 22.51 7.98
N ALA A 100 9.31 23.04 8.86
CA ALA A 100 9.31 22.75 10.29
C ALA A 100 7.91 22.85 10.94
N LEU A 101 7.21 23.97 10.74
CA LEU A 101 5.88 24.17 11.35
C LEU A 101 4.87 23.11 10.88
N ARG A 102 4.85 22.80 9.59
CA ARG A 102 3.95 21.78 9.02
C ARG A 102 4.33 20.39 9.49
N ARG A 103 5.61 20.09 9.51
CA ARG A 103 6.15 18.82 10.03
C ARG A 103 5.70 18.60 11.47
N ASP A 104 5.90 19.57 12.36
CA ASP A 104 5.62 19.44 13.78
C ASP A 104 4.11 19.25 14.03
N ARG A 105 3.25 19.97 13.31
CA ARG A 105 1.78 19.79 13.35
C ARG A 105 1.37 18.42 12.86
N THR A 106 1.95 17.97 11.73
CA THR A 106 1.61 16.66 11.18
C THR A 106 2.05 15.53 12.12
N PHE A 107 3.26 15.60 12.67
CA PHE A 107 3.70 14.63 13.67
C PHE A 107 2.84 14.64 14.95
N ALA A 108 2.37 15.82 15.39
CA ALA A 108 1.44 15.91 16.51
C ALA A 108 0.11 15.21 16.20
N ALA A 109 -0.44 15.39 14.98
CA ALA A 109 -1.66 14.69 14.55
C ALA A 109 -1.46 13.17 14.50
N PHE A 110 -0.35 12.69 13.98
CA PHE A 110 0.00 11.27 13.98
C PHE A 110 0.09 10.72 15.40
N ARG A 111 0.74 11.41 16.31
CA ARG A 111 0.89 11.00 17.72
C ARG A 111 -0.47 10.88 18.41
N ILE A 112 -1.34 11.89 18.27
CA ILE A 112 -2.69 11.88 18.85
C ILE A 112 -3.50 10.69 18.30
N ALA A 113 -3.48 10.46 16.99
CA ALA A 113 -4.20 9.36 16.38
C ALA A 113 -3.63 7.99 16.80
N ALA A 114 -2.31 7.86 16.90
CA ALA A 114 -1.65 6.65 17.37
C ALA A 114 -2.00 6.32 18.82
N ASP A 115 -2.00 7.30 19.71
CA ASP A 115 -2.34 7.10 21.12
C ASP A 115 -3.80 6.69 21.28
N ARG A 116 -4.73 7.34 20.60
CA ARG A 116 -6.15 6.94 20.59
C ARG A 116 -6.33 5.51 20.10
N LEU A 117 -5.67 5.15 18.99
CA LEU A 117 -5.73 3.80 18.43
C LEU A 117 -5.19 2.75 19.42
N ARG A 118 -4.04 3.01 20.06
CA ARG A 118 -3.43 2.10 21.04
C ARG A 118 -4.30 1.91 22.26
N HIS A 119 -4.88 2.98 22.82
CA HIS A 119 -5.79 2.90 23.96
C HIS A 119 -7.07 2.11 23.62
N ALA A 120 -7.64 2.34 22.42
CA ALA A 120 -8.81 1.59 21.99
C ALA A 120 -8.51 0.11 21.78
N ALA A 121 -7.37 -0.23 21.17
CA ALA A 121 -6.95 -1.61 21.00
C ALA A 121 -6.72 -2.32 22.35
N ALA A 122 -6.09 -1.66 23.31
CA ALA A 122 -5.87 -2.21 24.65
C ALA A 122 -7.20 -2.50 25.37
N ARG A 123 -8.18 -1.60 25.29
CA ARG A 123 -9.54 -1.83 25.86
C ARG A 123 -10.24 -3.01 25.19
N SER A 124 -10.25 -3.04 23.85
CA SER A 124 -10.90 -4.14 23.10
C SER A 124 -10.27 -5.50 23.40
N MET A 125 -8.95 -5.55 23.62
CA MET A 125 -8.29 -6.80 24.03
C MET A 125 -8.68 -7.22 25.45
N ALA A 126 -8.81 -6.27 26.38
CA ALA A 126 -9.25 -6.55 27.76
C ALA A 126 -10.71 -7.04 27.80
N GLU A 127 -11.55 -6.59 26.89
CA GLU A 127 -12.96 -6.98 26.75
C GLU A 127 -13.14 -8.26 25.91
N GLY A 128 -12.06 -8.86 25.41
CA GLY A 128 -12.11 -10.05 24.54
C GLY A 128 -12.64 -9.79 23.12
N ALA A 129 -12.86 -8.53 22.78
CA ALA A 129 -13.43 -8.07 21.51
C ALA A 129 -12.38 -7.46 20.56
N GLY A 130 -11.09 -7.65 20.81
CA GLY A 130 -10.01 -7.07 20.03
C GLY A 130 -10.08 -7.46 18.55
N PRO A 131 -9.70 -6.55 17.63
CA PRO A 131 -9.51 -6.92 16.24
C PRO A 131 -8.46 -8.03 16.23
N GLY A 132 -8.88 -9.25 15.94
CA GLY A 132 -8.00 -10.40 15.95
C GLY A 132 -6.73 -10.07 15.17
N ASN A 133 -5.61 -10.13 15.86
CA ASN A 133 -4.29 -9.96 15.27
C ASN A 133 -4.05 -11.20 14.40
N THR A 134 -4.68 -11.24 13.23
CA THR A 134 -4.55 -12.37 12.32
C THR A 134 -3.38 -12.04 11.38
N PRO A 135 -2.18 -12.56 11.66
CA PRO A 135 -1.06 -12.43 10.72
C PRO A 135 -1.47 -13.07 9.40
N GLY A 136 -1.17 -12.43 8.29
CA GLY A 136 -1.31 -13.03 6.96
C GLY A 136 -2.67 -12.94 6.30
N ARG A 137 -3.68 -12.24 6.82
CA ARG A 137 -4.91 -11.96 6.06
C ARG A 137 -4.69 -10.79 5.10
N ASP A 138 -5.01 -11.04 3.87
CA ASP A 138 -4.80 -10.14 2.72
C ASP A 138 -5.65 -8.85 2.75
N ALA A 139 -6.66 -8.79 3.60
CA ALA A 139 -7.44 -7.59 3.90
C ALA A 139 -7.85 -7.64 5.37
N PRO A 140 -7.97 -6.48 6.06
CA PRO A 140 -8.54 -6.47 7.39
C PRO A 140 -9.94 -7.08 7.33
N PRO A 141 -10.31 -7.94 8.31
CA PRO A 141 -11.65 -8.50 8.36
C PRO A 141 -12.67 -7.35 8.48
N PRO A 142 -13.89 -7.51 7.96
CA PRO A 142 -14.95 -6.47 8.03
C PRO A 142 -15.20 -5.97 9.46
N GLU A 143 -14.97 -6.83 10.46
CA GLU A 143 -15.05 -6.48 11.88
C GLU A 143 -13.98 -5.46 12.27
N ALA A 144 -12.75 -5.61 11.77
CA ALA A 144 -11.67 -4.66 12.06
C ALA A 144 -11.91 -3.30 11.40
N GLU A 145 -12.47 -3.26 10.19
CA GLU A 145 -12.87 -2.01 9.54
C GLU A 145 -14.01 -1.32 10.30
N ARG A 146 -15.03 -2.07 10.74
CA ARG A 146 -16.12 -1.55 11.58
C ARG A 146 -15.62 -1.04 12.92
N TRP A 147 -14.77 -1.82 13.59
CA TRP A 147 -14.14 -1.41 14.83
C TRP A 147 -13.35 -0.11 14.67
N TYR A 148 -12.53 0.00 13.61
CA TYR A 148 -11.77 1.22 13.34
C TYR A 148 -12.68 2.42 13.06
N ALA A 149 -13.76 2.23 12.31
CA ALA A 149 -14.73 3.28 12.00
C ALA A 149 -15.42 3.81 13.28
N MET A 150 -15.71 2.93 14.26
CA MET A 150 -16.29 3.34 15.56
C MET A 150 -15.34 4.19 16.41
N LEU A 151 -14.03 4.18 16.13
CA LEU A 151 -13.07 5.03 16.84
C LEU A 151 -13.13 6.51 16.40
N GLU A 152 -13.83 6.80 15.31
CA GLU A 152 -13.95 8.14 14.72
C GLU A 152 -12.60 8.86 14.56
N LEU A 153 -11.54 8.08 14.28
CA LEU A 153 -10.20 8.60 14.07
C LEU A 153 -10.14 9.35 12.74
N GLU A 154 -9.80 10.62 12.81
CA GLU A 154 -9.51 11.38 11.60
C GLU A 154 -8.12 11.02 11.04
N CYS A 155 -8.02 10.99 9.71
CA CYS A 155 -6.76 10.79 9.05
C CYS A 155 -5.76 11.92 9.42
N PRO A 156 -4.55 11.60 9.90
CA PRO A 156 -3.58 12.61 10.29
C PRO A 156 -3.23 13.63 9.21
N PHE A 157 -3.42 13.27 7.94
CA PHE A 157 -3.20 14.18 6.81
C PHE A 157 -4.31 15.21 6.58
N LEU A 158 -5.43 15.10 7.29
CA LEU A 158 -6.54 16.06 7.20
C LEU A 158 -6.44 17.15 8.28
N ALA A 159 -5.47 17.08 9.18
CA ALA A 159 -5.30 18.07 10.26
C ALA A 159 -5.13 19.52 9.76
N GLU A 160 -4.76 19.72 8.51
CA GLU A 160 -4.56 21.03 7.90
C GLU A 160 -5.51 21.29 6.71
N GLY A 161 -6.61 20.55 6.60
CA GLY A 161 -7.58 20.70 5.51
C GLY A 161 -7.68 19.48 4.58
N PRO A 162 -8.17 19.65 3.34
CA PRO A 162 -8.32 18.54 2.40
C PRO A 162 -7.01 17.79 2.18
N CYS A 163 -7.08 16.46 2.03
CA CYS A 163 -5.89 15.62 1.84
C CYS A 163 -5.00 16.12 0.69
N GLY A 164 -3.98 16.91 1.06
CA GLY A 164 -3.01 17.52 0.14
C GLY A 164 -1.88 16.58 -0.28
N GLN A 165 -1.99 15.26 0.00
CA GLN A 165 -0.89 14.33 -0.24
C GLN A 165 -0.57 14.07 -1.72
N GLY A 166 -1.50 14.35 -2.65
CA GLY A 166 -1.21 14.28 -4.09
C GLY A 166 -0.41 13.03 -4.48
N VAL A 167 0.79 13.25 -5.00
CA VAL A 167 1.74 12.21 -5.42
C VAL A 167 2.27 11.33 -4.27
N HIS A 168 2.20 11.80 -3.02
CA HIS A 168 2.65 11.06 -1.82
C HIS A 168 1.56 10.20 -1.19
N ARG A 169 0.36 10.15 -1.80
CA ARG A 169 -0.76 9.38 -1.27
C ARG A 169 -0.41 7.89 -1.12
N PRO A 170 -0.75 7.25 0.02
CA PRO A 170 -0.57 5.82 0.23
C PRO A 170 -1.24 4.95 -0.84
N LEU A 171 -0.66 3.79 -1.14
CA LEU A 171 -1.18 2.85 -2.14
C LEU A 171 -2.61 2.41 -1.84
N ALA A 172 -2.93 2.12 -0.57
CA ALA A 172 -4.29 1.78 -0.15
C ALA A 172 -5.29 2.91 -0.47
N CYS A 173 -4.89 4.19 -0.29
CA CYS A 173 -5.72 5.34 -0.61
C CYS A 173 -5.88 5.52 -2.12
N ARG A 174 -4.82 5.27 -2.91
CA ARG A 174 -4.86 5.33 -4.39
C ARG A 174 -5.85 4.32 -4.95
N CYS A 175 -5.72 3.06 -4.52
CA CYS A 175 -6.60 1.98 -4.97
C CYS A 175 -8.04 2.20 -4.53
N ARG A 176 -8.27 2.54 -3.25
CA ARG A 176 -9.63 2.73 -2.71
C ARG A 176 -10.37 3.84 -3.44
N TRP A 177 -9.70 4.95 -3.67
CA TRP A 177 -10.32 6.08 -4.35
C TRP A 177 -10.65 5.79 -5.81
N ALA A 178 -9.71 5.22 -6.53
CA ALA A 178 -9.86 4.97 -7.95
C ALA A 178 -10.84 3.83 -8.28
N LEU A 179 -11.00 2.89 -7.35
CA LEU A 179 -11.75 1.65 -7.54
C LEU A 179 -13.00 1.57 -6.65
N SER A 180 -13.44 2.69 -6.05
CA SER A 180 -14.61 2.72 -5.16
C SER A 180 -15.91 2.24 -5.85
N ALA A 181 -16.05 2.41 -7.15
CA ALA A 181 -17.14 1.85 -7.94
C ALA A 181 -17.01 0.33 -8.13
N LEU A 182 -15.76 -0.17 -8.31
CA LEU A 182 -15.47 -1.60 -8.43
C LEU A 182 -15.49 -2.34 -7.09
N ALA A 183 -15.09 -1.68 -6.01
CA ALA A 183 -15.04 -2.29 -4.67
C ALA A 183 -16.39 -2.77 -4.16
N ARG A 184 -17.49 -2.30 -4.76
CA ARG A 184 -18.84 -2.84 -4.54
C ARG A 184 -19.09 -4.14 -5.31
N GLN A 185 -18.31 -4.46 -6.34
CA GLN A 185 -18.52 -5.60 -7.23
C GLN A 185 -17.39 -6.62 -7.24
N ALA A 186 -16.15 -6.22 -6.91
CA ALA A 186 -14.99 -7.12 -6.92
C ALA A 186 -13.95 -6.70 -5.89
N ALA A 187 -13.13 -7.66 -5.44
CA ALA A 187 -11.92 -7.39 -4.68
C ALA A 187 -10.98 -6.46 -5.46
N ALA A 188 -10.15 -5.66 -4.76
CA ALA A 188 -9.16 -4.82 -5.41
C ALA A 188 -8.34 -5.65 -6.41
N PRO A 189 -8.19 -5.20 -7.66
CA PRO A 189 -7.63 -6.02 -8.74
C PRO A 189 -6.17 -6.42 -8.50
N VAL A 190 -5.44 -5.63 -7.73
CA VAL A 190 -4.07 -5.95 -7.26
C VAL A 190 -3.87 -5.42 -5.86
N ARG A 191 -3.30 -6.25 -5.01
CA ARG A 191 -3.05 -5.96 -3.60
C ARG A 191 -1.62 -5.45 -3.40
N PHE A 192 -1.34 -4.23 -3.83
CA PHE A 192 0.00 -3.64 -3.77
C PHE A 192 0.58 -3.59 -2.36
N VAL A 193 -0.23 -3.23 -1.37
CA VAL A 193 0.20 -3.19 0.04
C VAL A 193 0.65 -4.57 0.51
N GLN A 194 -0.15 -5.61 0.21
CA GLN A 194 0.15 -6.99 0.55
C GLN A 194 1.40 -7.50 -0.17
N ALA A 195 1.55 -7.16 -1.45
CA ALA A 195 2.74 -7.54 -2.21
C ALA A 195 4.02 -6.97 -1.59
N LEU A 196 4.01 -5.70 -1.18
CA LEU A 196 5.14 -5.08 -0.49
C LEU A 196 5.35 -5.64 0.93
N CYS A 197 4.28 -6.01 1.65
CA CYS A 197 4.38 -6.71 2.94
C CYS A 197 5.06 -8.08 2.77
N ARG A 198 4.64 -8.86 1.77
CA ARG A 198 5.24 -10.17 1.46
C ARG A 198 6.70 -10.04 1.06
N LEU A 199 7.00 -9.10 0.15
CA LEU A 199 8.38 -8.83 -0.24
C LEU A 199 9.26 -8.50 0.96
N THR A 200 8.80 -7.61 1.84
CA THR A 200 9.55 -7.25 3.04
C THR A 200 9.75 -8.44 3.98
N ALA A 201 8.70 -9.25 4.18
CA ALA A 201 8.76 -10.45 5.00
C ALA A 201 9.80 -11.46 4.49
N GLU A 202 9.81 -11.72 3.19
CA GLU A 202 10.80 -12.60 2.55
C GLU A 202 12.23 -12.08 2.70
N LEU A 203 12.44 -10.76 2.57
CA LEU A 203 13.75 -10.12 2.67
C LEU A 203 14.28 -10.04 4.11
N SER A 204 13.39 -9.96 5.09
CA SER A 204 13.73 -9.81 6.52
C SER A 204 13.61 -11.09 7.32
N GLY A 205 13.02 -12.15 6.76
CA GLY A 205 12.73 -13.38 7.48
C GLY A 205 11.62 -13.24 8.53
N THR A 206 10.67 -12.31 8.31
CA THR A 206 9.57 -12.03 9.25
C THR A 206 8.22 -12.39 8.63
N GLU A 207 7.14 -12.31 9.42
CA GLU A 207 5.79 -12.47 8.91
C GLU A 207 5.33 -11.24 8.12
N PRO A 208 4.55 -11.42 7.03
CA PRO A 208 3.94 -10.32 6.29
C PRO A 208 3.01 -9.51 7.20
N ARG A 209 3.27 -8.22 7.34
CA ARG A 209 2.50 -7.36 8.23
C ARG A 209 2.26 -5.99 7.63
N ALA A 210 0.99 -5.58 7.63
CA ALA A 210 0.62 -4.19 7.35
C ALA A 210 0.59 -3.37 8.64
N ILE A 211 0.94 -2.10 8.52
CA ILE A 211 0.98 -1.12 9.61
C ILE A 211 -0.15 -0.11 9.39
N LEU A 212 -0.97 0.14 10.40
CA LEU A 212 -2.00 1.18 10.28
C LEU A 212 -1.38 2.57 10.20
N LEU A 213 -1.90 3.40 9.32
CA LEU A 213 -1.37 4.75 9.05
C LEU A 213 -1.01 5.55 10.30
N PRO A 214 -1.84 5.65 11.36
CA PRO A 214 -1.48 6.40 12.56
C PRO A 214 -0.22 5.89 13.26
N LEU A 215 0.08 4.60 13.15
CA LEU A 215 1.25 3.98 13.80
C LEU A 215 2.51 4.02 12.94
N ALA A 216 2.41 4.42 11.67
CA ALA A 216 3.49 4.30 10.70
C ALA A 216 4.78 5.05 11.09
N PRO A 217 4.77 6.33 11.53
CA PRO A 217 6.00 7.01 11.92
C PRO A 217 6.67 6.35 13.12
N LEU A 218 5.89 5.93 14.10
CA LEU A 218 6.38 5.26 15.31
C LEU A 218 7.04 3.92 14.96
N TRP A 219 6.37 3.13 14.12
CA TRP A 219 6.89 1.84 13.68
C TRP A 219 8.17 1.99 12.85
N ALA A 220 8.20 2.92 11.88
CA ALA A 220 9.35 3.16 11.03
C ALA A 220 10.58 3.62 11.85
N SER A 221 10.37 4.50 12.83
CA SER A 221 11.44 4.96 13.73
C SER A 221 12.03 3.85 14.60
N ALA A 222 11.26 2.81 14.90
CA ALA A 222 11.71 1.65 15.65
C ALA A 222 12.49 0.62 14.81
N GLN A 223 12.58 0.80 13.47
CA GLN A 223 13.19 -0.16 12.54
C GLN A 223 14.37 0.42 11.73
N PRO A 224 15.34 1.15 12.34
CA PRO A 224 16.36 1.87 11.59
C PRO A 224 17.32 0.96 10.81
N ALA A 225 17.54 -0.26 11.29
CA ALA A 225 18.40 -1.23 10.60
C ALA A 225 17.76 -1.72 9.30
N LEU A 226 16.46 -2.03 9.32
CA LEU A 226 15.71 -2.47 8.15
C LEU A 226 15.55 -1.32 7.14
N ALA A 227 15.28 -0.10 7.61
CA ALA A 227 15.13 1.08 6.76
C ALA A 227 16.39 1.35 5.91
N ARG A 228 17.59 1.13 6.46
CA ARG A 228 18.88 1.39 5.78
C ARG A 228 19.43 0.21 5.00
N ARG A 229 18.82 -0.97 5.14
CA ARG A 229 19.27 -2.16 4.41
C ARG A 229 18.95 -2.01 2.93
N THR A 230 19.89 -2.41 2.08
CA THR A 230 19.76 -2.32 0.63
C THR A 230 19.89 -3.71 -0.03
N TRP A 231 19.33 -3.82 -1.23
CA TRP A 231 19.35 -5.04 -2.05
C TRP A 231 19.62 -4.69 -3.51
N PRO A 232 20.18 -5.61 -4.32
CA PRO A 232 20.34 -5.38 -5.76
C PRO A 232 19.02 -5.01 -6.40
N ALA A 233 18.95 -3.84 -7.05
CA ALA A 233 17.71 -3.26 -7.58
C ALA A 233 16.94 -4.25 -8.47
N ARG A 234 17.62 -4.91 -9.41
CA ARG A 234 17.01 -5.87 -10.32
C ARG A 234 16.37 -7.06 -9.61
N THR A 235 17.06 -7.63 -8.61
CA THR A 235 16.55 -8.75 -7.83
C THR A 235 15.28 -8.35 -7.08
N LEU A 236 15.32 -7.17 -6.47
CA LEU A 236 14.21 -6.62 -5.71
C LEU A 236 12.98 -6.36 -6.60
N LEU A 237 13.18 -5.73 -7.75
CA LEU A 237 12.10 -5.40 -8.69
C LEU A 237 11.51 -6.64 -9.37
N ARG A 238 12.33 -7.62 -9.74
CA ARG A 238 11.84 -8.91 -10.26
C ARG A 238 10.98 -9.62 -9.23
N ARG A 239 11.46 -9.70 -7.98
CA ARG A 239 10.68 -10.35 -6.93
C ARG A 239 9.37 -9.63 -6.66
N LEU A 240 9.35 -8.29 -6.67
CA LEU A 240 8.12 -7.51 -6.57
C LEU A 240 7.16 -7.82 -7.73
N ALA A 241 7.66 -7.87 -8.97
CA ALA A 241 6.86 -8.20 -10.14
C ALA A 241 6.23 -9.60 -10.04
N ASP A 242 7.01 -10.62 -9.60
CA ASP A 242 6.52 -11.98 -9.40
C ASP A 242 5.40 -12.03 -8.34
N ILE A 243 5.59 -11.35 -7.21
CA ILE A 243 4.59 -11.30 -6.14
C ILE A 243 3.32 -10.58 -6.61
N LEU A 244 3.44 -9.47 -7.34
CA LEU A 244 2.29 -8.76 -7.90
C LEU A 244 1.52 -9.63 -8.91
N ALA A 245 2.21 -10.39 -9.75
CA ALA A 245 1.59 -11.33 -10.66
C ALA A 245 0.84 -12.45 -9.91
N ASP A 246 1.39 -12.96 -8.81
CA ASP A 246 0.72 -13.93 -7.95
C ASP A 246 -0.54 -13.33 -7.31
N GLU A 247 -0.46 -12.11 -6.77
CA GLU A 247 -1.60 -11.42 -6.15
C GLU A 247 -2.70 -11.14 -7.19
N SER A 248 -2.35 -10.78 -8.42
CA SER A 248 -3.34 -10.55 -9.48
C SER A 248 -4.10 -11.83 -9.82
N ARG A 249 -3.42 -12.97 -9.97
CA ARG A 249 -4.05 -14.28 -10.22
C ARG A 249 -4.97 -14.71 -9.08
N ARG A 250 -4.55 -14.53 -7.83
CA ARG A 250 -5.39 -14.83 -6.65
C ARG A 250 -6.65 -13.98 -6.61
N SER A 251 -6.53 -12.70 -6.95
CA SER A 251 -7.68 -11.79 -7.01
C SER A 251 -8.66 -12.17 -8.12
N ALA A 252 -8.17 -12.62 -9.27
CA ALA A 252 -8.99 -13.07 -10.39
C ALA A 252 -9.76 -14.39 -10.11
N SER A 253 -9.22 -15.25 -9.25
CA SER A 253 -9.83 -16.54 -8.89
C SER A 253 -10.93 -16.46 -7.83
N VAL A 254 -11.11 -15.32 -7.16
CA VAL A 254 -12.20 -15.12 -6.18
C VAL A 254 -13.48 -14.81 -6.95
N PRO A 255 -14.51 -15.70 -6.93
CA PRO A 255 -15.76 -15.42 -7.62
C PRO A 255 -16.40 -14.15 -7.04
N ALA A 256 -16.87 -13.28 -7.92
CA ALA A 256 -17.62 -12.10 -7.52
C ALA A 256 -18.76 -12.55 -6.59
N ARG A 257 -18.75 -12.12 -5.33
CA ARG A 257 -19.91 -12.33 -4.45
C ARG A 257 -21.08 -11.65 -5.12
N ARG A 258 -22.03 -12.45 -5.60
CA ARG A 258 -23.33 -11.92 -6.05
C ARG A 258 -23.87 -11.11 -4.88
N ALA A 259 -24.13 -9.83 -5.13
CA ALA A 259 -24.97 -9.01 -4.29
C ALA A 259 -26.39 -9.53 -4.48
N ASP A 260 -26.71 -10.68 -3.88
CA ASP A 260 -28.09 -11.12 -3.78
C ASP A 260 -28.72 -10.32 -2.64
N ALA A 261 -29.57 -9.44 -3.08
CA ALA A 261 -30.83 -8.95 -2.55
C ALA A 261 -31.04 -9.04 -1.02
N ALA A 262 -31.12 -7.90 -0.37
CA ALA A 262 -32.18 -7.59 0.60
C ALA A 262 -32.48 -6.09 0.54
#